data_38ee833b4a6079d1cb38733237385e58
#
_entry.id   38ee833b4a6079d1cb38733237385e58
#
_cell.length_a   1.000
_cell.length_b   1.000
_cell.length_c   1.000
_cell.angle_alpha   90.00
_cell.angle_beta   90.00
_cell.angle_gamma   90.00
#
_symmetry.space_group_name_H-M   'P 1'
#
loop_
_entity.id
_entity.type
_entity.pdbx_description
1 polymer ?
#
loop_
_entity_poly.entity_id
_entity_poly.type
_entity_poly.pdbx_seq_one_letter_code
_entity_poly.pdbx_strand_id
1 'polypeptide(L)'
;MAHTHDRPVDHAAEAPTPRAPRPPKQEQERASEEIVEVAPGVIRMQLPIWMPGLGHVNMYGLLDDRGLAVVDPGLPGPNSWKTLKRRLRAAGFRVRDVHTVIVTHSHPDHFGAAGRIRREADAA
;
A
#
# COMPACT_ATOMS: atom_id res chain seq x y z
N MET A 1 -16.45 -36.05 25.26
CA MET A 1 -16.73 -36.35 24.89
C MET A 1 -16.90 -36.02 24.64
N ALA A 2 -16.99 -36.18 25.01
CA ALA A 2 -17.33 -36.36 24.67
C ALA A 2 -17.45 -35.88 24.34
N HIS A 3 -17.52 -36.31 24.67
CA HIS A 3 -18.03 -36.48 24.23
C HIS A 3 -18.21 -36.34 23.86
N THR A 4 -18.87 -35.99 23.76
CA THR A 4 -19.46 -36.41 23.47
C THR A 4 -19.53 -36.32 23.32
N HIS A 5 -19.84 -36.59 23.54
CA HIS A 5 -20.34 -37.00 23.23
C HIS A 5 -20.58 -36.82 23.13
N ASP A 6 -20.91 -36.62 23.20
CA ASP A 6 -21.59 -36.77 22.99
C ASP A 6 -22.10 -36.44 22.83
N ARG A 7 -22.51 -36.37 22.74
CA ARG A 7 -23.22 -36.29 22.33
C ARG A 7 -23.73 -35.85 21.91
N PRO A 8 -24.00 -35.77 22.10
CA PRO A 8 -24.53 -35.30 21.41
C PRO A 8 -24.94 -34.50 21.05
N VAL A 9 -24.70 -34.53 21.03
CA VAL A 9 -24.67 -33.80 20.47
C VAL A 9 -24.84 -32.94 20.03
N ASP A 10 -24.73 -32.92 20.13
CA ASP A 10 -24.77 -32.23 19.52
C ASP A 10 -24.50 -31.64 19.15
N HIS A 11 -24.40 -31.67 19.06
CA HIS A 11 -24.06 -31.21 18.53
C HIS A 11 -24.14 -30.67 17.81
N ALA A 12 -24.14 -30.88 17.83
CA ALA A 12 -24.53 -30.62 17.10
C ALA A 12 -25.10 -30.16 16.40
N ALA A 13 -24.80 -30.46 15.84
CA ALA A 13 -25.83 -30.23 14.84
C ALA A 13 -26.43 -28.83 14.87
N GLU A 14 -26.07 -28.11 15.80
CA GLU A 14 -26.40 -26.71 15.90
C GLU A 14 -25.63 -25.93 14.87
N ALA A 15 -26.31 -25.06 14.11
CA ALA A 15 -25.63 -24.19 13.16
C ALA A 15 -24.63 -23.31 13.88
N PRO A 16 -23.40 -23.17 13.36
CA PRO A 16 -22.42 -22.31 14.01
C PRO A 16 -22.90 -20.87 14.07
N THR A 17 -22.63 -20.23 15.20
CA THR A 17 -22.91 -18.81 15.34
C THR A 17 -22.08 -18.03 14.31
N PRO A 18 -22.69 -17.14 13.53
CA PRO A 18 -21.93 -16.34 12.60
C PRO A 18 -20.85 -15.54 13.32
N ARG A 19 -19.66 -15.61 12.83
CA ARG A 19 -18.58 -14.77 13.35
C ARG A 19 -18.81 -13.32 12.92
N ALA A 20 -18.44 -12.42 13.80
CA ALA A 20 -18.33 -11.02 13.39
C ALA A 20 -17.37 -10.93 12.19
N PRO A 21 -17.66 -10.06 11.20
CA PRO A 21 -16.75 -9.87 10.09
C PRO A 21 -15.36 -9.54 10.60
N ARG A 22 -14.35 -10.16 10.02
CA ARG A 22 -12.98 -9.78 10.32
C ARG A 22 -12.72 -8.42 9.74
N PRO A 23 -11.98 -7.55 10.46
CA PRO A 23 -11.53 -6.31 9.85
C PRO A 23 -10.67 -6.64 8.62
N PRO A 24 -10.73 -5.83 7.56
CA PRO A 24 -9.89 -6.05 6.40
C PRO A 24 -8.41 -5.98 6.80
N LYS A 25 -7.58 -6.74 6.10
CA LYS A 25 -6.15 -6.58 6.25
C LYS A 25 -5.74 -5.17 5.80
N GLN A 26 -4.64 -4.68 6.32
CA GLN A 26 -4.19 -3.32 6.05
C GLN A 26 -4.11 -3.05 4.53
N GLU A 27 -3.59 -3.97 3.74
CA GLU A 27 -3.49 -3.82 2.29
C GLU A 27 -4.83 -3.86 1.55
N GLN A 28 -5.90 -4.29 2.21
CA GLN A 28 -7.26 -4.32 1.64
C GLN A 28 -8.03 -3.03 1.92
N GLU A 29 -7.52 -2.19 2.79
CA GLU A 29 -8.16 -0.92 3.13
C GLU A 29 -7.95 0.08 2.00
N ARG A 30 -8.87 1.03 1.90
CA ARG A 30 -8.76 2.09 0.90
C ARG A 30 -7.53 2.95 1.20
N ALA A 31 -6.96 3.52 0.14
CA ALA A 31 -5.81 4.41 0.29
C ALA A 31 -6.18 5.62 1.16
N SER A 32 -5.38 5.89 2.16
CA SER A 32 -5.45 7.13 2.93
C SER A 32 -4.71 8.24 2.20
N GLU A 33 -5.19 9.46 2.32
CA GLU A 33 -4.46 10.62 1.81
C GLU A 33 -3.38 11.12 2.78
N GLU A 34 -3.36 10.56 3.97
CA GLU A 34 -2.42 10.94 5.02
C GLU A 34 -0.99 10.57 4.69
N ILE A 35 -0.08 11.51 4.90
CA ILE A 35 1.36 11.23 4.85
C ILE A 35 1.81 10.96 6.28
N VAL A 36 2.35 9.78 6.52
CA VAL A 36 2.73 9.35 7.86
C VAL A 36 4.23 9.13 7.94
N GLU A 37 4.89 9.83 8.85
CA GLU A 37 6.29 9.53 9.14
C GLU A 37 6.34 8.29 10.02
N VAL A 38 6.82 7.18 9.46
CA VAL A 38 6.84 5.88 10.15
C VAL A 38 8.16 5.64 10.88
N ALA A 39 9.18 6.40 10.54
CA ALA A 39 10.48 6.40 11.20
C ALA A 39 11.16 7.73 10.84
N PRO A 40 12.18 8.19 11.57
CA PRO A 40 12.85 9.43 11.21
C PRO A 40 13.32 9.43 9.76
N GLY A 41 12.83 10.39 8.96
CA GLY A 41 13.18 10.51 7.56
C GLY A 41 12.51 9.50 6.64
N VAL A 42 11.56 8.70 7.12
CA VAL A 42 10.84 7.70 6.31
C VAL A 42 9.35 8.01 6.36
N ILE A 43 8.78 8.38 5.23
CA ILE A 43 7.34 8.65 5.13
C ILE A 43 6.64 7.55 4.34
N ARG A 44 5.41 7.25 4.73
CA ARG A 44 4.54 6.33 4.03
C ARG A 44 3.45 7.11 3.33
N MET A 45 3.25 6.79 2.06
CA MET A 45 2.20 7.35 1.22
C MET A 45 1.42 6.20 0.61
N GLN A 46 0.09 6.26 0.66
CA GLN A 46 -0.74 5.20 0.14
C GLN A 46 -1.30 5.58 -1.22
N LEU A 47 -1.13 4.68 -2.19
CA LEU A 47 -1.62 4.87 -3.55
C LEU A 47 -2.75 3.88 -3.80
N PRO A 48 -3.90 4.33 -4.31
CA PRO A 48 -5.01 3.41 -4.59
C PRO A 48 -4.67 2.46 -5.73
N ILE A 49 -5.16 1.23 -5.63
CA ILE A 49 -5.04 0.25 -6.71
C ILE A 49 -6.39 -0.42 -6.94
N TRP A 50 -6.57 -0.92 -8.16
CA TRP A 50 -7.83 -1.52 -8.61
C TRP A 50 -7.66 -3.03 -8.81
N MET A 51 -7.06 -3.71 -7.84
CA MET A 51 -6.83 -5.15 -7.91
C MET A 51 -7.70 -5.85 -6.88
N PRO A 52 -8.32 -6.99 -7.22
CA PRO A 52 -9.13 -7.72 -6.26
C PRO A 52 -8.35 -8.05 -4.99
N GLY A 53 -8.96 -7.79 -3.84
CA GLY A 53 -8.35 -8.07 -2.55
C GLY A 53 -7.36 -7.02 -2.05
N LEU A 54 -7.08 -5.99 -2.85
CA LEU A 54 -6.17 -4.91 -2.46
C LEU A 54 -6.86 -3.56 -2.62
N GLY A 55 -6.65 -2.66 -1.67
CA GLY A 55 -7.21 -1.31 -1.73
C GLY A 55 -6.16 -0.24 -1.98
N HIS A 56 -4.90 -0.52 -1.66
CA HIS A 56 -3.81 0.42 -1.85
C HIS A 56 -2.47 -0.31 -1.87
N VAL A 57 -1.45 0.39 -2.35
CA VAL A 57 -0.06 0.00 -2.19
C VAL A 57 0.64 1.10 -1.39
N ASN A 58 1.55 0.71 -0.51
CA ASN A 58 2.35 1.65 0.24
C ASN A 58 3.57 2.06 -0.57
N MET A 59 3.68 3.35 -0.84
CA MET A 59 4.90 3.94 -1.38
C MET A 59 5.63 4.61 -0.21
N TYR A 60 6.92 4.37 -0.09
CA TYR A 60 7.71 4.99 0.96
C TYR A 60 8.62 6.05 0.35
N GLY A 61 8.82 7.13 1.08
CA GLY A 61 9.81 8.14 0.76
C GLY A 61 10.92 8.11 1.80
N LEU A 62 12.15 7.99 1.34
CA LEU A 62 13.33 8.05 2.19
C LEU A 62 13.96 9.42 1.99
N LEU A 63 13.80 10.28 2.99
CA LEU A 63 14.16 11.69 2.89
C LEU A 63 15.63 11.91 3.22
N ASP A 64 16.26 12.81 2.46
CA ASP A 64 17.59 13.27 2.74
C ASP A 64 17.75 14.74 2.28
N ASP A 65 18.96 15.28 2.33
CA ASP A 65 19.21 16.68 1.98
C ASP A 65 19.12 16.99 0.49
N ARG A 66 19.05 15.96 -0.38
CA ARG A 66 18.88 16.13 -1.82
C ARG A 66 17.43 15.97 -2.29
N GLY A 67 16.53 15.59 -1.40
CA GLY A 67 15.15 15.29 -1.71
C GLY A 67 14.75 13.94 -1.13
N LEU A 68 14.40 12.98 -1.98
CA LEU A 68 14.02 11.66 -1.49
C LEU A 68 14.28 10.56 -2.51
N ALA A 69 14.46 9.35 -1.99
CA ALA A 69 14.29 8.12 -2.74
C ALA A 69 12.84 7.67 -2.55
N VAL A 70 12.21 7.11 -3.57
CA VAL A 70 10.89 6.50 -3.43
C VAL A 70 10.99 5.00 -3.62
N VAL A 71 10.20 4.28 -2.83
CA VAL A 71 10.12 2.81 -2.84
C VAL A 71 8.73 2.43 -3.30
N ASP A 72 8.64 1.61 -4.34
CA ASP A 72 7.40 1.04 -4.86
C ASP A 72 6.37 2.09 -5.27
N PRO A 73 6.59 2.81 -6.37
CA PRO A 73 5.76 3.97 -6.75
C PRO A 73 4.41 3.65 -7.40
N GLY A 74 3.90 2.43 -7.25
CA GLY A 74 2.52 2.12 -7.61
C GLY A 74 2.30 1.75 -9.07
N LEU A 75 1.03 1.78 -9.48
CA LEU A 75 0.59 1.38 -10.81
C LEU A 75 0.96 2.40 -11.87
N PRO A 76 1.12 1.95 -13.14
CA PRO A 76 1.24 2.88 -14.26
C PRO A 76 -0.11 3.51 -14.58
N GLY A 77 -0.09 4.55 -15.40
CA GLY A 77 -1.27 5.18 -15.94
C GLY A 77 -1.53 6.57 -15.39
N PRO A 78 -2.41 7.34 -16.08
CA PRO A 78 -2.57 8.76 -15.78
C PRO A 78 -3.19 9.04 -14.40
N ASN A 79 -4.14 8.22 -13.97
CA ASN A 79 -4.79 8.44 -12.66
C ASN A 79 -3.84 8.11 -11.52
N SER A 80 -3.10 7.03 -11.62
CA SER A 80 -2.10 6.66 -10.64
C SER A 80 -0.99 7.71 -10.57
N TRP A 81 -0.57 8.23 -11.72
CA TRP A 81 0.43 9.28 -11.80
C TRP A 81 -0.03 10.56 -11.12
N LYS A 82 -1.27 10.98 -11.35
CA LYS A 82 -1.84 12.16 -10.70
C LYS A 82 -1.87 12.01 -9.19
N THR A 83 -2.26 10.84 -8.71
CA THR A 83 -2.31 10.55 -7.27
C THR A 83 -0.92 10.57 -6.67
N LEU A 84 0.04 9.95 -7.34
CA LEU A 84 1.44 9.95 -6.89
C LEU A 84 1.95 11.38 -6.73
N LYS A 85 1.72 12.22 -7.74
CA LYS A 85 2.13 13.63 -7.66
C LYS A 85 1.46 14.35 -6.50
N ARG A 86 0.18 14.07 -6.26
CA ARG A 86 -0.56 14.67 -5.14
C ARG A 86 0.03 14.26 -3.79
N ARG A 87 0.38 12.98 -3.64
CA ARG A 87 1.01 12.50 -2.40
C ARG A 87 2.36 13.17 -2.16
N LEU A 88 3.19 13.23 -3.18
CA LEU A 88 4.49 13.91 -3.07
C LEU A 88 4.31 15.37 -2.69
N ARG A 89 3.38 16.07 -3.33
CA ARG A 89 3.12 17.48 -3.03
C ARG A 89 2.64 17.67 -1.59
N ALA A 90 1.77 16.79 -1.11
CA ALA A 90 1.30 16.84 0.28
C ALA A 90 2.45 16.64 1.26
N ALA A 91 3.48 15.91 0.87
CA ALA A 91 4.70 15.72 1.66
C ALA A 91 5.71 16.86 1.49
N GLY A 92 5.43 17.83 0.63
CA GLY A 92 6.32 18.96 0.38
C GLY A 92 7.31 18.75 -0.76
N PHE A 93 7.06 17.78 -1.64
CA PHE A 93 7.99 17.43 -2.72
C PHE A 93 7.33 17.52 -4.08
N ARG A 94 8.17 17.60 -5.11
CA ARG A 94 7.79 17.45 -6.51
C ARG A 94 8.45 16.19 -7.05
N VAL A 95 7.98 15.69 -8.19
CA VAL A 95 8.60 14.53 -8.83
C VAL A 95 10.10 14.76 -9.07
N ARG A 96 10.48 15.95 -9.44
CA ARG A 96 11.90 16.28 -9.71
C ARG A 96 12.81 16.20 -8.48
N ASP A 97 12.22 16.14 -7.28
CA ASP A 97 12.99 15.98 -6.04
C ASP A 97 13.33 14.51 -5.76
N VAL A 98 12.77 13.58 -6.55
CA VAL A 98 13.07 12.16 -6.43
C VAL A 98 14.39 11.89 -7.14
N HIS A 99 15.40 11.49 -6.38
CA HIS A 99 16.71 11.18 -6.95
C HIS A 99 16.96 9.70 -7.16
N THR A 100 16.13 8.83 -6.59
CA THR A 100 16.32 7.37 -6.69
C THR A 100 14.95 6.69 -6.60
N VAL A 101 14.77 5.65 -7.41
CA VAL A 101 13.59 4.79 -7.35
C VAL A 101 14.03 3.38 -7.00
N ILE A 102 13.39 2.82 -5.98
CA ILE A 102 13.67 1.47 -5.50
C ILE A 102 12.41 0.63 -5.70
N VAL A 103 12.58 -0.56 -6.26
CA VAL A 103 11.46 -1.50 -6.49
C VAL A 103 11.77 -2.77 -5.70
N THR A 104 10.84 -3.15 -4.81
CA THR A 104 11.06 -4.32 -3.95
C THR A 104 10.74 -5.62 -4.64
N HIS A 105 9.80 -5.61 -5.61
CA HIS A 105 9.49 -6.80 -6.41
C HIS A 105 8.80 -6.39 -7.71
N SER A 106 8.59 -7.37 -8.60
CA SER A 106 8.25 -7.12 -10.00
C SER A 106 6.74 -7.04 -10.29
N HIS A 107 5.89 -6.86 -9.28
CA HIS A 107 4.45 -6.66 -9.52
C HIS A 107 4.17 -5.23 -9.97
N PRO A 108 3.27 -5.03 -10.96
CA PRO A 108 3.01 -3.69 -11.52
C PRO A 108 2.55 -2.65 -10.50
N ASP A 109 1.86 -3.07 -9.44
CA ASP A 109 1.42 -2.18 -8.38
C ASP A 109 2.57 -1.59 -7.56
N HIS A 110 3.79 -2.11 -7.74
CA HIS A 110 4.98 -1.63 -7.05
C HIS A 110 5.95 -0.89 -7.97
N PHE A 111 6.10 -1.32 -9.24
CA PHE A 111 7.08 -0.70 -10.12
C PHE A 111 6.47 0.13 -11.25
N GLY A 112 5.14 0.16 -11.37
CA GLY A 112 4.47 0.67 -12.56
C GLY A 112 4.83 2.09 -12.95
N ALA A 113 5.06 2.98 -11.97
CA ALA A 113 5.43 4.36 -12.24
C ALA A 113 6.94 4.61 -12.22
N ALA A 114 7.75 3.57 -11.94
CA ALA A 114 9.19 3.74 -11.75
C ALA A 114 9.89 4.35 -12.96
N GLY A 115 9.59 3.83 -14.15
CA GLY A 115 10.21 4.32 -15.38
C GLY A 115 9.86 5.77 -15.70
N ARG A 116 8.63 6.18 -15.42
CA ARG A 116 8.20 7.56 -15.62
C ARG A 116 8.87 8.52 -14.65
N ILE A 117 8.96 8.15 -13.37
CA ILE A 117 9.70 8.95 -12.39
C ILE A 117 11.15 9.11 -12.84
N ARG A 118 11.76 8.01 -13.23
CA ARG A 118 13.17 8.04 -13.66
C ARG A 118 13.39 9.03 -14.81
N ARG A 119 12.50 9.01 -15.78
CA ARG A 119 12.62 9.93 -16.94
C ARG A 119 12.35 11.38 -16.55
N GLU A 120 11.31 11.63 -15.76
CA GLU A 120 10.88 13.00 -15.46
C GLU A 120 11.72 13.64 -14.37
N ALA A 121 12.31 12.86 -13.48
CA ALA A 121 13.14 13.36 -12.39
C ALA A 121 14.64 13.20 -12.65
N ASP A 122 15.03 12.53 -13.73
CA ASP A 122 16.42 12.13 -13.97
C ASP A 122 16.96 11.33 -12.79
N ALA A 123 16.16 10.40 -12.28
CA ALA A 123 16.48 9.61 -11.10
C ALA A 123 17.21 8.31 -11.45
N ALA A 124 17.94 7.83 -10.49
CA ALA A 124 18.54 6.50 -10.57
C ALA A 124 17.53 5.41 -10.28
#